data_e185b842599e89ca2fc4fad6558ee76c
#
_entry.id   e185b842599e89ca2fc4fad6558ee76c
#
_cell.length_a   1.000
_cell.length_b   1.000
_cell.length_c   1.000
_cell.angle_alpha   90.00
_cell.angle_beta   90.00
_cell.angle_gamma   90.00
#
_symmetry.space_group_name_H-M   'P 1'
#
loop_
_entity.id
_entity.type
_entity.pdbx_description
1 polymer ?
#
loop_
_entity_poly.entity_id
_entity_poly.type
_entity_poly.pdbx_seq_one_letter_code
_entity_poly.pdbx_strand_id
1 'polypeptide(L)'
;MNNNSIPLQNTTDKTWNPIIKIIGFGNVYMSDDGFGIRVIEKIKEQGIFADYDNVEVIDGGTSGVDLIFFLQQADKVIIIDAVDAGQGIGEIVTFNIGEIIDFGNKVIKSFSLHDINLKEVFELIRALKIEKDLKIIGINPKEVDYGEKLSPQIENKIPQIISMIKKEAGISNL
;
A
#
# COMPACT_ATOMS: atom_id res chain seq x y z
N MET A 1 29.32 -51.97 23.20
CA MET A 1 29.64 -50.59 22.80
C MET A 1 28.75 -50.24 21.64
N ASN A 2 27.56 -49.70 21.89
CA ASN A 2 26.60 -49.33 20.85
C ASN A 2 26.61 -47.80 20.74
N ASN A 3 27.25 -47.32 19.66
CA ASN A 3 27.15 -45.91 19.27
C ASN A 3 25.86 -45.67 18.54
N ASN A 4 24.82 -45.23 19.24
CA ASN A 4 23.63 -44.65 18.62
C ASN A 4 23.91 -43.14 18.39
N SER A 5 24.47 -42.85 17.23
CA SER A 5 24.52 -41.49 16.72
C SER A 5 23.14 -41.11 16.21
N ILE A 6 22.41 -40.25 16.91
CA ILE A 6 21.19 -39.61 16.44
C ILE A 6 21.60 -38.67 15.30
N PRO A 7 21.06 -38.81 14.09
CA PRO A 7 21.35 -37.84 13.03
C PRO A 7 20.71 -36.50 13.43
N LEU A 8 21.53 -35.46 13.48
CA LEU A 8 21.06 -34.07 13.53
C LEU A 8 20.18 -33.85 12.32
N GLN A 9 18.88 -33.75 12.53
CA GLN A 9 17.96 -33.26 11.49
C GLN A 9 18.39 -31.85 11.14
N ASN A 10 18.90 -31.70 9.92
CA ASN A 10 19.07 -30.40 9.29
C ASN A 10 17.71 -29.70 9.30
N THR A 11 17.54 -28.73 10.19
CA THR A 11 16.50 -27.73 10.07
C THR A 11 16.90 -26.82 8.90
N THR A 12 16.62 -27.31 7.69
CA THR A 12 16.70 -26.52 6.47
C THR A 12 15.76 -25.34 6.62
N ASP A 13 16.36 -24.14 6.65
CA ASP A 13 15.80 -22.84 6.34
C ASP A 13 14.28 -22.83 6.11
N LYS A 14 13.54 -22.39 7.11
CA LYS A 14 12.29 -21.70 6.85
C LYS A 14 12.70 -20.42 6.13
N THR A 15 12.67 -20.41 4.80
CA THR A 15 12.78 -19.19 4.02
C THR A 15 11.74 -18.24 4.58
N TRP A 16 12.24 -17.18 5.23
CA TRP A 16 11.36 -16.15 5.79
C TRP A 16 10.54 -15.56 4.64
N ASN A 17 9.22 -15.73 4.70
CA ASN A 17 8.27 -15.26 3.69
C ASN A 17 7.47 -14.10 4.31
N PRO A 18 7.86 -12.84 4.07
CA PRO A 18 7.26 -11.68 4.71
C PRO A 18 5.77 -11.56 4.35
N ILE A 19 4.94 -11.22 5.35
CA ILE A 19 3.54 -10.91 5.14
C ILE A 19 3.43 -9.51 4.54
N ILE A 20 2.88 -9.41 3.33
CA ILE A 20 2.71 -8.18 2.57
C ILE A 20 1.23 -7.83 2.51
N LYS A 21 0.87 -6.61 2.88
CA LYS A 21 -0.48 -6.08 2.69
C LYS A 21 -0.46 -4.97 1.63
N ILE A 22 -1.33 -5.09 0.64
CA ILE A 22 -1.56 -4.11 -0.42
C ILE A 22 -2.92 -3.50 -0.18
N ILE A 23 -2.98 -2.21 0.15
CA ILE A 23 -4.19 -1.55 0.64
C ILE A 23 -4.48 -0.35 -0.25
N GLY A 24 -5.67 -0.31 -0.85
CA GLY A 24 -6.16 0.86 -1.56
C GLY A 24 -7.10 1.66 -0.67
N PHE A 25 -6.85 2.96 -0.56
CA PHE A 25 -7.74 3.90 0.10
C PHE A 25 -8.43 4.81 -0.93
N GLY A 26 -9.56 5.39 -0.54
CA GLY A 26 -10.28 6.37 -1.32
C GLY A 26 -11.79 6.20 -1.26
N ASN A 27 -12.52 7.13 -1.88
CA ASN A 27 -13.97 7.12 -1.97
C ASN A 27 -14.42 6.93 -3.43
N VAL A 28 -14.98 5.78 -3.75
CA VAL A 28 -15.42 5.43 -5.12
C VAL A 28 -16.56 6.31 -5.65
N TYR A 29 -17.19 7.11 -4.80
CA TYR A 29 -18.25 8.07 -5.18
C TYR A 29 -17.70 9.48 -5.40
N MET A 30 -16.40 9.68 -5.30
CA MET A 30 -15.73 10.98 -5.45
C MET A 30 -14.71 10.96 -6.59
N SER A 31 -15.09 10.43 -7.75
CA SER A 31 -14.28 10.40 -8.98
C SER A 31 -12.87 9.83 -8.74
N ASP A 32 -11.81 10.59 -9.03
CA ASP A 32 -10.41 10.13 -8.95
C ASP A 32 -9.93 9.83 -7.52
N ASP A 33 -10.66 10.29 -6.53
CA ASP A 33 -10.42 9.96 -5.13
C ASP A 33 -10.57 8.45 -4.86
N GLY A 34 -11.43 7.76 -5.62
CA GLY A 34 -11.58 6.32 -5.58
C GLY A 34 -10.43 5.51 -6.19
N PHE A 35 -9.35 6.16 -6.65
CA PHE A 35 -8.28 5.51 -7.41
C PHE A 35 -7.68 4.29 -6.70
N GLY A 36 -7.34 4.42 -5.40
CA GLY A 36 -6.75 3.32 -4.65
C GLY A 36 -7.65 2.07 -4.65
N ILE A 37 -8.96 2.26 -4.41
CA ILE A 37 -9.94 1.16 -4.42
C ILE A 37 -10.05 0.55 -5.82
N ARG A 38 -10.10 1.37 -6.90
CA ARG A 38 -10.17 0.87 -8.28
C ARG A 38 -8.95 0.04 -8.68
N VAL A 39 -7.76 0.38 -8.18
CA VAL A 39 -6.55 -0.44 -8.35
C VAL A 39 -6.72 -1.79 -7.66
N ILE A 40 -7.21 -1.82 -6.42
CA ILE A 40 -7.46 -3.06 -5.66
C ILE A 40 -8.49 -3.94 -6.35
N GLU A 41 -9.61 -3.37 -6.82
CA GLU A 41 -10.61 -4.09 -7.59
C GLU A 41 -9.97 -4.75 -8.82
N LYS A 42 -9.15 -4.01 -9.56
CA LYS A 42 -8.47 -4.52 -10.76
C LYS A 42 -7.48 -5.64 -10.47
N ILE A 43 -6.72 -5.54 -9.39
CA ILE A 43 -5.81 -6.59 -8.91
C ILE A 43 -6.60 -7.87 -8.59
N LYS A 44 -7.72 -7.75 -7.88
CA LYS A 44 -8.59 -8.88 -7.51
C LYS A 44 -9.26 -9.52 -8.72
N GLU A 45 -9.81 -8.70 -9.63
CA GLU A 45 -10.43 -9.17 -10.87
C GLU A 45 -9.47 -10.00 -11.75
N GLN A 46 -8.20 -9.57 -11.81
CA GLN A 46 -7.17 -10.24 -12.61
C GLN A 46 -6.47 -11.39 -11.85
N GLY A 47 -6.75 -11.61 -10.58
CA GLY A 47 -6.12 -12.64 -9.77
C GLY A 47 -4.61 -12.47 -9.61
N ILE A 48 -4.09 -11.23 -9.65
CA ILE A 48 -2.65 -10.95 -9.79
C ILE A 48 -1.81 -11.56 -8.65
N PHE A 49 -2.35 -11.61 -7.44
CA PHE A 49 -1.67 -12.16 -6.26
C PHE A 49 -2.34 -13.41 -5.71
N ALA A 50 -3.23 -14.06 -6.48
CA ALA A 50 -4.03 -15.21 -6.01
C ALA A 50 -3.18 -16.41 -5.58
N ASP A 51 -1.99 -16.59 -6.18
CA ASP A 51 -1.09 -17.71 -5.90
C ASP A 51 -0.06 -17.41 -4.77
N TYR A 52 -0.19 -16.26 -4.10
CA TYR A 52 0.75 -15.80 -3.07
C TYR A 52 0.08 -15.76 -1.70
N ASP A 53 0.20 -16.82 -0.92
CA ASP A 53 -0.41 -16.95 0.42
C ASP A 53 0.05 -15.89 1.43
N ASN A 54 1.19 -15.25 1.17
CA ASN A 54 1.75 -14.19 2.01
C ASN A 54 1.40 -12.78 1.57
N VAL A 55 0.55 -12.63 0.53
CA VAL A 55 0.11 -11.32 0.01
C VAL A 55 -1.38 -11.15 0.23
N GLU A 56 -1.76 -10.14 0.97
CA GLU A 56 -3.15 -9.78 1.22
C GLU A 56 -3.50 -8.49 0.48
N VAL A 57 -4.58 -8.52 -0.33
CA VAL A 57 -5.07 -7.38 -1.12
C VAL A 57 -6.36 -6.86 -0.49
N ILE A 58 -6.32 -5.63 0.04
CA ILE A 58 -7.32 -5.08 0.94
C ILE A 58 -7.94 -3.81 0.35
N ASP A 59 -9.26 -3.73 0.38
CA ASP A 59 -10.01 -2.49 0.27
C ASP A 59 -9.98 -1.82 1.64
N GLY A 60 -9.27 -0.70 1.74
CA GLY A 60 -9.10 0.09 2.96
C GLY A 60 -10.24 1.09 3.20
N GLY A 61 -11.13 1.26 2.22
CA GLY A 61 -12.22 2.23 2.31
C GLY A 61 -11.73 3.64 2.47
N THR A 62 -12.44 4.42 3.29
CA THR A 62 -12.15 5.83 3.57
C THR A 62 -11.52 6.06 4.95
N SER A 63 -11.35 5.02 5.77
CA SER A 63 -10.90 5.14 7.16
C SER A 63 -9.42 4.83 7.34
N GLY A 64 -8.61 5.87 7.50
CA GLY A 64 -7.16 5.72 7.76
C GLY A 64 -6.82 5.14 9.15
N VAL A 65 -7.77 5.08 10.10
CA VAL A 65 -7.51 4.53 11.46
C VAL A 65 -7.13 3.07 11.41
N ASP A 66 -7.75 2.32 10.50
CA ASP A 66 -7.51 0.89 10.35
C ASP A 66 -6.09 0.56 9.88
N LEU A 67 -5.36 1.56 9.34
CA LEU A 67 -3.97 1.40 8.92
C LEU A 67 -3.07 0.89 10.04
N ILE A 68 -3.28 1.36 11.28
CA ILE A 68 -2.47 0.91 12.43
C ILE A 68 -2.66 -0.58 12.68
N PHE A 69 -3.90 -1.06 12.57
CA PHE A 69 -4.22 -2.47 12.70
C PHE A 69 -3.58 -3.30 11.58
N PHE A 70 -3.64 -2.82 10.34
CA PHE A 70 -3.00 -3.49 9.20
C PHE A 70 -1.49 -3.55 9.35
N LEU A 71 -0.85 -2.49 9.83
CA LEU A 71 0.60 -2.43 10.07
C LEU A 71 1.07 -3.44 11.12
N GLN A 72 0.29 -3.65 12.18
CA GLN A 72 0.66 -4.60 13.23
C GLN A 72 0.74 -6.05 12.73
N GLN A 73 -0.05 -6.40 11.72
CA GLN A 73 -0.19 -7.75 11.19
C GLN A 73 0.61 -8.00 9.90
N ALA A 74 1.49 -7.10 9.51
CA ALA A 74 2.28 -7.22 8.29
C ALA A 74 3.75 -6.94 8.56
N ASP A 75 4.62 -7.47 7.70
CA ASP A 75 6.04 -7.10 7.64
C ASP A 75 6.24 -5.92 6.69
N LYS A 76 5.45 -5.87 5.62
CA LYS A 76 5.44 -4.80 4.63
C LYS A 76 4.01 -4.38 4.29
N VAL A 77 3.78 -3.07 4.15
CA VAL A 77 2.50 -2.50 3.72
C VAL A 77 2.73 -1.57 2.52
N ILE A 78 1.95 -1.78 1.46
CA ILE A 78 1.94 -0.93 0.28
C ILE A 78 0.57 -0.26 0.21
N ILE A 79 0.56 1.07 0.32
CA ILE A 79 -0.66 1.88 0.26
C ILE A 79 -0.79 2.49 -1.14
N ILE A 80 -2.00 2.46 -1.68
CA ILE A 80 -2.38 3.13 -2.92
C ILE A 80 -3.46 4.15 -2.60
N ASP A 81 -3.26 5.41 -3.01
CA ASP A 81 -4.19 6.50 -2.72
C ASP A 81 -4.12 7.63 -3.76
N ALA A 82 -5.13 8.49 -3.79
CA ALA A 82 -5.06 9.76 -4.48
C ALA A 82 -4.31 10.78 -3.59
N VAL A 83 -3.23 11.38 -4.12
CA VAL A 83 -2.31 12.22 -3.33
C VAL A 83 -1.88 13.45 -4.13
N ASP A 84 -2.17 14.65 -3.64
CA ASP A 84 -1.56 15.89 -4.11
C ASP A 84 -0.37 16.27 -3.22
N ALA A 85 0.83 15.97 -3.69
CA ALA A 85 2.09 16.40 -3.08
C ALA A 85 2.74 17.56 -3.85
N GLY A 86 1.99 18.22 -4.74
CA GLY A 86 2.46 19.32 -5.59
C GLY A 86 3.00 18.90 -6.95
N GLN A 87 2.93 17.60 -7.29
CA GLN A 87 3.23 17.08 -8.63
C GLN A 87 2.10 17.42 -9.62
N GLY A 88 2.35 17.24 -10.91
CA GLY A 88 1.33 17.43 -11.95
C GLY A 88 0.19 16.42 -11.87
N ILE A 89 -0.98 16.77 -12.41
CA ILE A 89 -2.15 15.88 -12.48
C ILE A 89 -1.79 14.57 -13.21
N GLY A 90 -2.10 13.43 -12.59
CA GLY A 90 -1.78 12.09 -13.11
C GLY A 90 -0.33 11.68 -12.94
N GLU A 91 0.51 12.51 -12.31
CA GLU A 91 1.84 12.12 -11.93
C GLU A 91 1.82 11.27 -10.66
N ILE A 92 2.70 10.25 -10.66
CA ILE A 92 2.82 9.29 -9.57
C ILE A 92 3.96 9.71 -8.66
N VAL A 93 3.72 9.64 -7.36
CA VAL A 93 4.73 9.84 -6.32
C VAL A 93 4.81 8.60 -5.44
N THR A 94 6.00 8.38 -4.89
CA THR A 94 6.21 7.29 -3.92
C THR A 94 6.91 7.83 -2.69
N PHE A 95 6.48 7.37 -1.52
CA PHE A 95 7.05 7.74 -0.24
C PHE A 95 7.31 6.51 0.60
N ASN A 96 8.44 6.49 1.30
CA ASN A 96 8.68 5.58 2.42
C ASN A 96 8.30 6.29 3.73
N ILE A 97 8.00 5.51 4.76
CA ILE A 97 7.57 6.08 6.06
C ILE A 97 8.56 7.12 6.62
N GLY A 98 9.87 6.90 6.47
CA GLY A 98 10.90 7.83 6.92
C GLY A 98 10.81 9.19 6.22
N GLU A 99 10.60 9.20 4.91
CA GLU A 99 10.46 10.41 4.12
C GLU A 99 9.23 11.22 4.53
N ILE A 100 8.12 10.55 4.87
CA ILE A 100 6.89 11.21 5.28
C ILE A 100 7.04 11.86 6.66
N ILE A 101 7.74 11.21 7.58
CA ILE A 101 8.01 11.75 8.92
C ILE A 101 8.89 13.01 8.83
N ASP A 102 9.87 13.01 7.94
CA ASP A 102 10.80 14.13 7.75
C ASP A 102 10.18 15.28 6.94
N PHE A 103 9.36 14.98 5.94
CA PHE A 103 8.78 15.96 5.00
C PHE A 103 7.34 16.37 5.36
N GLY A 104 6.67 15.68 6.26
CA GLY A 104 5.22 15.79 6.54
C GLY A 104 4.69 17.19 6.87
N ASN A 105 5.55 18.17 7.14
CA ASN A 105 5.16 19.56 7.38
C ASN A 105 5.29 20.47 6.15
N LYS A 106 5.90 20.02 5.04
CA LYS A 106 6.25 20.94 3.93
C LYS A 106 5.71 20.56 2.55
N VAL A 107 5.40 19.30 2.28
CA VAL A 107 5.22 18.82 0.90
C VAL A 107 3.81 18.31 0.58
N ILE A 108 3.08 17.77 1.54
CA ILE A 108 1.81 17.12 1.24
C ILE A 108 0.67 18.11 1.46
N LYS A 109 0.04 18.54 0.36
CA LYS A 109 -1.07 19.49 0.38
C LYS A 109 -2.40 18.84 0.71
N SER A 110 -2.63 17.65 0.20
CA SER A 110 -3.81 16.84 0.53
C SER A 110 -3.57 15.36 0.26
N PHE A 111 -4.07 14.55 1.17
CA PHE A 111 -4.33 13.13 0.96
C PHE A 111 -5.83 12.93 1.04
N SER A 112 -6.37 12.03 0.24
CA SER A 112 -7.81 11.76 0.22
C SER A 112 -8.30 10.89 1.37
N LEU A 113 -7.47 10.51 2.30
CA LEU A 113 -7.87 9.83 3.54
C LEU A 113 -8.82 10.73 4.34
N HIS A 114 -10.10 10.68 3.98
CA HIS A 114 -11.14 11.66 4.23
C HIS A 114 -11.42 12.03 5.68
N ASP A 115 -11.15 11.16 6.64
CA ASP A 115 -11.54 11.38 8.04
C ASP A 115 -10.38 11.49 9.01
N ILE A 116 -9.14 11.21 8.57
CA ILE A 116 -7.95 11.30 9.41
C ILE A 116 -6.83 11.94 8.64
N ASN A 117 -6.31 13.01 9.19
CA ASN A 117 -5.09 13.63 8.76
C ASN A 117 -3.96 12.57 8.80
N LEU A 118 -3.42 12.15 7.65
CA LEU A 118 -2.29 11.21 7.58
C LEU A 118 -1.15 11.59 8.54
N LYS A 119 -0.97 12.89 8.78
CA LYS A 119 -0.03 13.37 9.77
C LYS A 119 -0.32 12.78 11.16
N GLU A 120 -1.58 12.73 11.57
CA GLU A 120 -1.98 12.17 12.88
C GLU A 120 -1.74 10.67 12.92
N VAL A 121 -2.02 9.95 11.82
CA VAL A 121 -1.71 8.51 11.69
C VAL A 121 -0.21 8.27 11.78
N PHE A 122 0.62 9.07 11.10
CA PHE A 122 2.08 8.93 11.17
C PHE A 122 2.65 9.35 12.52
N GLU A 123 2.11 10.38 13.16
CA GLU A 123 2.45 10.73 14.54
C GLU A 123 2.14 9.58 15.50
N LEU A 124 1.02 8.89 15.28
CA LEU A 124 0.63 7.74 16.08
C LEU A 124 1.52 6.51 15.80
N ILE A 125 1.82 6.21 14.53
CA ILE A 125 2.79 5.16 14.14
C ILE A 125 4.14 5.40 14.81
N ARG A 126 4.61 6.65 14.80
CA ARG A 126 5.85 7.06 15.46
C ARG A 126 5.77 6.93 16.98
N ALA A 127 4.68 7.38 17.59
CA ALA A 127 4.46 7.29 19.04
C ALA A 127 4.40 5.84 19.52
N LEU A 128 3.80 4.96 18.73
CA LEU A 128 3.72 3.53 18.98
C LEU A 128 5.00 2.76 18.63
N LYS A 129 6.03 3.45 18.10
CA LYS A 129 7.29 2.85 17.62
C LYS A 129 7.08 1.67 16.68
N ILE A 130 6.14 1.81 15.76
CA ILE A 130 5.86 0.78 14.75
C ILE A 130 6.95 0.90 13.66
N GLU A 131 7.93 0.01 13.72
CA GLU A 131 9.01 -0.12 12.74
C GLU A 131 8.58 -1.14 11.68
N LYS A 132 7.91 -0.66 10.62
CA LYS A 132 7.44 -1.49 9.51
C LYS A 132 7.87 -0.88 8.17
N ASP A 133 8.06 -1.74 7.17
CA ASP A 133 8.28 -1.30 5.80
C ASP A 133 6.93 -0.82 5.23
N LEU A 134 6.76 0.50 5.22
CA LEU A 134 5.56 1.14 4.68
C LEU A 134 5.93 1.98 3.46
N LYS A 135 5.32 1.63 2.34
CA LYS A 135 5.42 2.34 1.06
C LYS A 135 4.07 2.92 0.66
N ILE A 136 4.06 4.18 0.27
CA ILE A 136 2.89 4.83 -0.33
C ILE A 136 3.16 5.04 -1.82
N ILE A 137 2.21 4.67 -2.67
CA ILE A 137 2.17 4.95 -4.10
C ILE A 137 0.96 5.84 -4.33
N GLY A 138 1.20 7.12 -4.57
CA GLY A 138 0.16 8.13 -4.75
C GLY A 138 0.06 8.60 -6.20
N ILE A 139 -1.14 9.03 -6.61
CA ILE A 139 -1.37 9.71 -7.88
C ILE A 139 -2.06 11.04 -7.64
N ASN A 140 -1.61 12.13 -8.32
CA ASN A 140 -2.34 13.39 -8.22
C ASN A 140 -3.66 13.31 -8.99
N PRO A 141 -4.81 13.39 -8.29
CA PRO A 141 -6.13 13.33 -8.92
C PRO A 141 -6.36 14.54 -9.84
N LYS A 142 -7.14 14.35 -10.87
CA LYS A 142 -7.62 15.43 -11.73
C LYS A 142 -8.91 16.05 -11.18
N GLU A 143 -9.79 15.19 -10.68
CA GLU A 143 -11.14 15.54 -10.26
C GLU A 143 -11.52 14.75 -9.00
N VAL A 144 -12.02 15.45 -7.98
CA VAL A 144 -12.47 14.87 -6.72
C VAL A 144 -13.92 15.25 -6.38
N ASP A 145 -14.68 15.65 -7.40
CA ASP A 145 -16.10 15.92 -7.28
C ASP A 145 -16.92 14.63 -7.28
N TYR A 146 -18.20 14.73 -6.94
CA TYR A 146 -19.10 13.59 -6.92
C TYR A 146 -19.15 12.89 -8.30
N GLY A 147 -18.84 11.60 -8.31
CA GLY A 147 -18.80 10.76 -9.50
C GLY A 147 -18.27 9.37 -9.20
N GLU A 148 -18.73 8.37 -9.94
CA GLU A 148 -18.36 6.95 -9.72
C GLU A 148 -17.21 6.47 -10.63
N LYS A 149 -16.73 7.34 -11.55
CA LYS A 149 -15.73 6.97 -12.54
C LYS A 149 -14.47 7.77 -12.37
N LEU A 150 -13.33 7.11 -12.56
CA LEU A 150 -12.06 7.80 -12.70
C LEU A 150 -12.05 8.62 -14.00
N SER A 151 -11.36 9.75 -13.97
CA SER A 151 -11.03 10.45 -15.21
C SER A 151 -10.15 9.55 -16.10
N PRO A 152 -10.30 9.59 -17.44
CA PRO A 152 -9.55 8.71 -18.34
C PRO A 152 -8.02 8.80 -18.18
N GLN A 153 -7.53 9.99 -17.83
CA GLN A 153 -6.11 10.22 -17.60
C GLN A 153 -5.59 9.44 -16.38
N ILE A 154 -6.40 9.34 -15.33
CA ILE A 154 -6.07 8.64 -14.08
C ILE A 154 -6.27 7.13 -14.25
N GLU A 155 -7.38 6.72 -14.88
CA GLU A 155 -7.68 5.31 -15.15
C GLU A 155 -6.56 4.64 -15.96
N ASN A 156 -6.02 5.33 -16.97
CA ASN A 156 -4.90 4.83 -17.79
C ASN A 156 -3.60 4.60 -17.00
N LYS A 157 -3.50 5.05 -15.77
CA LYS A 157 -2.33 4.81 -14.90
C LYS A 157 -2.40 3.51 -14.11
N ILE A 158 -3.56 2.87 -14.03
CA ILE A 158 -3.75 1.62 -13.25
C ILE A 158 -2.72 0.55 -13.63
N PRO A 159 -2.44 0.23 -14.92
CA PRO A 159 -1.44 -0.78 -15.26
C PRO A 159 -0.03 -0.44 -14.77
N GLN A 160 0.35 0.85 -14.82
CA GLN A 160 1.64 1.31 -14.32
C GLN A 160 1.75 1.12 -12.80
N ILE A 161 0.70 1.47 -12.06
CA ILE A 161 0.65 1.29 -10.61
C ILE A 161 0.74 -0.19 -10.23
N ILE A 162 0.00 -1.06 -10.92
CA ILE A 162 0.06 -2.52 -10.68
C ILE A 162 1.49 -3.04 -10.91
N SER A 163 2.18 -2.58 -11.97
CA SER A 163 3.58 -2.94 -12.20
C SER A 163 4.50 -2.49 -11.06
N MET A 164 4.28 -1.29 -10.53
CA MET A 164 5.03 -0.78 -9.38
C MET A 164 4.76 -1.60 -8.11
N ILE A 165 3.50 -1.97 -7.87
CA ILE A 165 3.11 -2.81 -6.73
C ILE A 165 3.79 -4.18 -6.81
N LYS A 166 3.77 -4.83 -7.99
CA LYS A 166 4.47 -6.13 -8.22
C LYS A 166 5.95 -6.04 -7.87
N LYS A 167 6.61 -5.00 -8.38
CA LYS A 167 8.03 -4.75 -8.10
C LYS A 167 8.29 -4.55 -6.62
N GLU A 168 7.46 -3.76 -5.96
CA GLU A 168 7.59 -3.43 -4.54
C GLU A 168 7.31 -4.64 -3.64
N ALA A 169 6.39 -5.51 -4.06
CA ALA A 169 6.12 -6.80 -3.41
C ALA A 169 7.19 -7.87 -3.67
N GLY A 170 8.22 -7.57 -4.49
CA GLY A 170 9.26 -8.53 -4.85
C GLY A 170 8.81 -9.59 -5.86
N ILE A 171 7.72 -9.36 -6.59
CA ILE A 171 7.08 -10.29 -7.52
C ILE A 171 7.23 -9.74 -8.95
N SER A 172 8.47 -9.72 -9.44
CA SER A 172 8.80 -9.09 -10.74
C SER A 172 8.65 -10.00 -11.96
N ASN A 173 8.30 -11.28 -11.79
CA ASN A 173 8.34 -12.31 -12.85
C ASN A 173 6.95 -12.85 -13.26
N LEU A 174 5.94 -12.00 -13.28
CA LEU A 174 4.63 -12.34 -13.86
C LEU A 174 4.34 -11.51 -15.11
#